data_a11c33334bcf6b1b850644562dff5408
#
_entry.id   a11c33334bcf6b1b850644562dff5408
#
_cell.length_a   1.000
_cell.length_b   1.000
_cell.length_c   1.000
_cell.angle_alpha   90.00
_cell.angle_beta   90.00
_cell.angle_gamma   90.00
#
_symmetry.space_group_name_H-M   'P 1'
#
loop_
_entity.id
_entity.type
_entity.pdbx_description
1 polymer ?
#
loop_
_entity_poly.entity_id
_entity_poly.type
_entity_poly.pdbx_seq_one_letter_code
_entity_poly.pdbx_strand_id
1 'polypeptide(L)'
;MNVSGGAVTRDAVNKNEAVRLLEFFPGDLAQYMYAQVNHEYPVKEGVPYSGIVSSFGSSQEGVKKVVFKQDKRNLSEIGSYRKKAIQILDEVNYDK
;
A
#
# COMPACT_ATOMS: atom_id res chain seq x y z
N MET A 1 9.11 -1.27 -2.39
CA MET A 1 7.84 -1.21 -1.60
C MET A 1 6.86 -0.34 -2.36
N ASN A 2 5.64 -0.81 -2.56
CA ASN A 2 4.56 -0.01 -3.15
C ASN A 2 3.67 0.51 -2.01
N VAL A 3 3.36 1.80 -2.01
CA VAL A 3 2.59 2.45 -0.95
C VAL A 3 1.40 3.16 -1.58
N SER A 4 0.20 2.78 -1.16
CA SER A 4 -1.02 3.52 -1.49
C SER A 4 -1.13 4.76 -0.61
N GLY A 5 -1.66 5.82 -1.16
CA GLY A 5 -1.80 7.09 -0.44
C GLY A 5 -3.02 7.88 -0.89
N GLY A 6 -3.40 8.85 -0.10
CA GLY A 6 -4.46 9.79 -0.41
C GLY A 6 -4.02 11.22 -0.15
N ALA A 7 -4.63 12.18 -0.84
CA ALA A 7 -4.37 13.59 -0.64
C ALA A 7 -5.62 14.43 -0.91
N VAL A 8 -5.68 15.61 -0.26
CA VAL A 8 -6.70 16.60 -0.56
C VAL A 8 -6.22 17.44 -1.73
N THR A 9 -7.04 17.55 -2.78
CA THR A 9 -6.70 18.38 -3.94
C THR A 9 -6.75 19.88 -3.57
N ARG A 10 -5.93 20.67 -4.27
CA ARG A 10 -5.85 22.12 -4.02
C ARG A 10 -7.20 22.83 -4.14
N ASP A 11 -8.00 22.41 -5.10
CA ASP A 11 -9.28 23.03 -5.43
C ASP A 11 -10.49 22.31 -4.81
N ALA A 12 -10.26 21.48 -3.78
CA ALA A 12 -11.34 20.80 -3.06
C ALA A 12 -12.27 21.83 -2.40
N VAL A 13 -13.56 21.69 -2.64
CA VAL A 13 -14.60 22.57 -2.06
C VAL A 13 -14.82 22.24 -0.58
N ASN A 14 -14.83 20.94 -0.23
CA ASN A 14 -15.10 20.44 1.11
C ASN A 14 -13.80 19.96 1.78
N LYS A 15 -12.85 20.86 2.00
CA LYS A 15 -11.50 20.51 2.52
C LYS A 15 -11.55 19.88 3.90
N ASN A 16 -12.38 20.38 4.79
CA ASN A 16 -12.47 19.90 6.18
C ASN A 16 -12.99 18.44 6.20
N GLU A 17 -13.98 18.13 5.40
CA GLU A 17 -14.55 16.78 5.27
C GLU A 17 -13.53 15.84 4.61
N ALA A 18 -12.79 16.31 3.61
CA ALA A 18 -11.74 15.55 2.97
C ALA A 18 -10.59 15.23 3.95
N VAL A 19 -10.20 16.17 4.81
CA VAL A 19 -9.21 15.93 5.87
C VAL A 19 -9.70 14.88 6.86
N ARG A 20 -10.97 14.97 7.31
CA ARG A 20 -11.56 13.96 8.21
C ARG A 20 -11.55 12.57 7.59
N LEU A 21 -11.82 12.46 6.28
CA LEU A 21 -11.73 11.19 5.57
C LEU A 21 -10.28 10.66 5.56
N LEU A 22 -9.29 11.51 5.30
CA LEU A 22 -7.88 11.11 5.35
C LEU A 22 -7.44 10.68 6.75
N GLU A 23 -7.94 11.33 7.79
CA GLU A 23 -7.68 10.94 9.20
C GLU A 23 -8.31 9.58 9.56
N PHE A 24 -9.39 9.20 8.90
CA PHE A 24 -10.00 7.88 9.09
C PHE A 24 -9.15 6.72 8.52
N PHE A 25 -8.45 6.92 7.41
CA PHE A 25 -7.71 5.85 6.73
C PHE A 25 -6.63 5.15 7.59
N PRO A 26 -5.83 5.81 8.42
CA PRO A 26 -4.89 5.13 9.31
C PRO A 26 -5.55 4.49 10.55
N GLY A 27 -6.86 4.65 10.73
CA GLY A 27 -7.61 4.05 11.84
C GLY A 27 -7.73 2.53 11.72
N ASP A 28 -8.00 1.86 12.85
CA ASP A 28 -8.05 0.39 12.93
C ASP A 28 -9.06 -0.23 11.95
N LEU A 29 -10.24 0.36 11.86
CA LEU A 29 -11.30 -0.13 10.99
C LEU A 29 -10.92 -0.07 9.52
N ALA A 30 -10.44 1.10 9.05
CA ALA A 30 -10.03 1.27 7.66
C ALA A 30 -8.84 0.36 7.30
N GLN A 31 -7.84 0.29 8.17
CA GLN A 31 -6.67 -0.57 7.96
C GLN A 31 -7.05 -2.06 7.94
N TYR A 32 -7.98 -2.47 8.80
CA TYR A 32 -8.51 -3.83 8.77
C TYR A 32 -9.25 -4.13 7.46
N MET A 33 -10.11 -3.22 6.99
CA MET A 33 -10.83 -3.39 5.72
C MET A 33 -9.87 -3.51 4.53
N TYR A 34 -8.86 -2.64 4.43
CA TYR A 34 -7.84 -2.73 3.38
C TYR A 34 -7.06 -4.03 3.44
N ALA A 35 -6.66 -4.45 4.63
CA ALA A 35 -5.93 -5.71 4.79
C ALA A 35 -6.77 -6.92 4.37
N GLN A 36 -8.05 -6.99 4.73
CA GLN A 36 -8.89 -8.16 4.46
C GLN A 36 -9.45 -8.19 3.03
N VAL A 37 -9.83 -7.04 2.48
CA VAL A 37 -10.49 -6.95 1.16
C VAL A 37 -9.48 -6.82 0.03
N ASN A 38 -8.50 -5.93 0.20
CA ASN A 38 -7.50 -5.66 -0.83
C ASN A 38 -6.21 -6.48 -0.65
N HIS A 39 -6.10 -7.25 0.43
CA HIS A 39 -4.90 -8.03 0.76
C HIS A 39 -3.63 -7.17 0.85
N GLU A 40 -3.78 -5.95 1.38
CA GLU A 40 -2.67 -5.04 1.60
C GLU A 40 -2.07 -5.23 3.00
N TYR A 41 -0.79 -4.91 3.14
CA TYR A 41 -0.17 -4.83 4.46
C TYR A 41 -0.65 -3.58 5.17
N PRO A 42 -1.27 -3.68 6.36
CA PRO A 42 -1.66 -2.50 7.12
C PRO A 42 -0.43 -1.70 7.55
N VAL A 43 -0.54 -0.37 7.51
CA VAL A 43 0.52 0.53 7.99
C VAL A 43 0.49 0.70 9.49
N LYS A 44 -0.61 0.34 10.14
CA LYS A 44 -0.79 0.42 11.58
C LYS A 44 -0.44 -0.90 12.25
N GLU A 45 0.40 -0.84 13.30
CA GLU A 45 0.72 -2.01 14.12
C GLU A 45 -0.52 -2.58 14.82
N GLY A 46 -0.55 -3.90 14.97
CA GLY A 46 -1.64 -4.60 15.66
C GLY A 46 -2.84 -4.94 14.78
N VAL A 47 -2.96 -4.38 13.58
CA VAL A 47 -4.01 -4.74 12.62
C VAL A 47 -3.66 -6.09 11.99
N PRO A 48 -4.55 -7.10 12.05
CA PRO A 48 -4.28 -8.42 11.50
C PRO A 48 -4.21 -8.41 9.98
N TYR A 49 -3.27 -9.16 9.42
CA TYR A 49 -3.16 -9.41 7.98
C TYR A 49 -4.28 -10.36 7.50
N SER A 50 -4.62 -10.31 6.21
CA SER A 50 -5.47 -11.34 5.61
C SER A 50 -4.78 -12.69 5.64
N GLY A 51 -5.56 -13.78 5.59
CA GLY A 51 -5.02 -15.14 5.52
C GLY A 51 -4.09 -15.33 4.30
N ILE A 52 -4.42 -14.70 3.17
CA ILE A 52 -3.61 -14.75 1.94
C ILE A 52 -2.24 -14.10 2.18
N VAL A 53 -2.23 -12.87 2.70
CA VAL A 53 -0.98 -12.13 2.96
C VAL A 53 -0.14 -12.84 4.02
N SER A 54 -0.77 -13.43 5.03
CA SER A 54 -0.09 -14.19 6.08
C SER A 54 0.60 -15.46 5.54
N SER A 55 0.14 -15.99 4.41
CA SER A 55 0.77 -17.16 3.77
C SER A 55 2.03 -16.84 2.98
N PHE A 56 2.30 -15.56 2.67
CA PHE A 56 3.46 -15.15 1.87
C PHE A 56 4.76 -15.03 2.66
N GLY A 57 4.68 -14.99 3.97
CA GLY A 57 5.85 -14.83 4.84
C GLY A 57 6.22 -16.12 5.56
N SER A 58 7.48 -16.23 5.98
CA SER A 58 7.89 -17.23 6.96
C SER A 58 7.37 -16.79 8.33
N SER A 59 6.43 -17.54 8.89
CA SER A 59 6.02 -17.37 10.28
C SER A 59 7.16 -17.86 11.19
N GLN A 60 7.77 -16.98 11.96
CA GLN A 60 8.49 -17.41 13.14
C GLN A 60 7.48 -17.83 14.20
N GLU A 61 7.65 -19.02 14.77
CA GLU A 61 6.80 -19.54 15.84
C GLU A 61 6.63 -18.48 16.95
N GLY A 62 5.38 -18.15 17.27
CA GLY A 62 5.02 -17.24 18.35
C GLY A 62 4.85 -15.77 17.97
N VAL A 63 5.16 -15.34 16.75
CA VAL A 63 4.98 -13.95 16.31
C VAL A 63 4.01 -13.92 15.14
N LYS A 64 2.84 -13.31 15.33
CA LYS A 64 1.83 -13.08 14.25
C LYS A 64 2.30 -12.02 13.21
N LYS A 65 3.60 -11.83 13.05
CA LYS A 65 4.18 -10.84 12.16
C LYS A 65 4.79 -11.54 10.96
N VAL A 66 4.24 -11.28 9.78
CA VAL A 66 4.83 -11.75 8.54
C VAL A 66 6.14 -11.02 8.32
N VAL A 67 7.24 -11.77 8.27
CA VAL A 67 8.56 -11.22 7.99
C VAL A 67 8.81 -11.31 6.49
N PHE A 68 8.92 -10.18 5.82
CA PHE A 68 9.30 -10.09 4.42
C PHE A 68 10.49 -9.16 4.23
N LYS A 69 11.24 -9.37 3.16
CA LYS A 69 12.35 -8.48 2.81
C LYS A 69 11.79 -7.18 2.23
N GLN A 70 11.91 -6.11 2.99
CA GLN A 70 11.48 -4.79 2.54
C GLN A 70 12.48 -4.21 1.53
N ASP A 71 11.99 -3.71 0.40
CA ASP A 71 12.77 -2.90 -0.52
C ASP A 71 13.09 -1.54 0.12
N LYS A 72 14.37 -1.22 0.18
CA LYS A 72 14.88 0.02 0.78
C LYS A 72 15.14 1.13 -0.24
N ARG A 73 14.77 0.93 -1.50
CA ARG A 73 14.96 1.96 -2.54
C ARG A 73 14.13 3.19 -2.25
N ASN A 74 14.70 4.34 -2.56
CA ASN A 74 13.99 5.61 -2.43
C ASN A 74 12.84 5.67 -3.45
N LEU A 75 11.64 6.02 -2.99
CA LEU A 75 10.46 6.12 -3.85
C LEU A 75 10.62 7.18 -4.96
N SER A 76 11.38 8.25 -4.71
CA SER A 76 11.67 9.26 -5.73
C SER A 76 12.51 8.72 -6.89
N GLU A 77 13.43 7.78 -6.64
CA GLU A 77 14.17 7.10 -7.69
C GLU A 77 13.27 6.23 -8.55
N ILE A 78 12.31 5.53 -7.93
CA ILE A 78 11.32 4.72 -8.66
C ILE A 78 10.51 5.60 -9.63
N GLY A 79 10.11 6.80 -9.20
CA GLY A 79 9.41 7.77 -10.04
C GLY A 79 10.21 8.19 -11.27
N SER A 80 11.53 8.32 -11.16
CA SER A 80 12.40 8.70 -12.29
C SER A 80 12.45 7.65 -13.41
N TYR A 81 12.22 6.37 -13.09
CA TYR A 81 12.21 5.27 -14.05
C TYR A 81 10.84 5.00 -14.68
N ARG A 82 9.78 5.73 -14.30
CA ARG A 82 8.42 5.50 -14.78
C ARG A 82 8.31 5.47 -16.31
N LYS A 83 8.92 6.44 -16.98
CA LYS A 83 8.89 6.53 -18.45
C LYS A 83 9.52 5.30 -19.11
N LYS A 84 10.67 4.88 -18.62
CA LYS A 84 11.36 3.68 -19.12
C LYS A 84 10.58 2.40 -18.84
N ALA A 85 9.96 2.28 -17.68
CA ALA A 85 9.11 1.15 -17.35
C ALA A 85 7.92 1.03 -18.29
N ILE A 86 7.22 2.13 -18.61
CA ILE A 86 6.13 2.15 -19.58
C ILE A 86 6.62 1.71 -20.96
N GLN A 87 7.75 2.22 -21.43
CA GLN A 87 8.33 1.81 -22.71
C GLN A 87 8.59 0.29 -22.77
N ILE A 88 9.15 -0.29 -21.71
CA ILE A 88 9.40 -1.74 -21.64
C ILE A 88 8.07 -2.52 -21.68
N LEU A 89 7.04 -2.07 -20.96
CA LEU A 89 5.72 -2.71 -20.97
C LEU A 89 5.10 -2.67 -22.36
N ASP A 90 5.24 -1.57 -23.09
CA ASP A 90 4.78 -1.43 -24.48
C ASP A 90 5.54 -2.36 -25.43
N GLU A 91 6.87 -2.43 -25.31
CA GLU A 91 7.74 -3.29 -26.13
C GLU A 91 7.41 -4.78 -25.96
N VAL A 92 7.06 -5.22 -24.75
CA VAL A 92 6.70 -6.63 -24.48
C VAL A 92 5.21 -6.92 -24.63
N ASN A 93 4.41 -5.94 -25.05
CA ASN A 93 2.95 -6.03 -25.19
C ASN A 93 2.25 -6.57 -23.92
N TYR A 94 2.65 -6.09 -22.75
CA TYR A 94 2.20 -6.61 -21.46
C TYR A 94 0.67 -6.56 -21.28
N ASP A 95 0.00 -5.51 -21.78
CA ASP A 95 -1.44 -5.28 -21.65
C ASP A 95 -2.27 -5.68 -22.90
N LYS A 96 -1.69 -6.47 -23.78
CA LYS A 96 -2.36 -6.87 -25.03
C LYS A 96 -2.64 -8.35 -25.10
#